data_3d945c9def1ca7fc24bface50fd042cc
#
_entry.id   3d945c9def1ca7fc24bface50fd042cc
#
_cell.length_a   1.000
_cell.length_b   1.000
_cell.length_c   1.000
_cell.angle_alpha   90.00
_cell.angle_beta   90.00
_cell.angle_gamma   90.00
#
_symmetry.space_group_name_H-M   'P 1'
#
loop_
_entity.id
_entity.type
_entity.pdbx_description
1 polymer ?
#
loop_
_entity_poly.entity_id
_entity_poly.type
_entity_poly.pdbx_seq_one_letter_code
_entity_poly.pdbx_strand_id
1 'polypeptide(L)'
;MEETVESLRELLTLDELTNRVGLSVRNIRFYTTKGLVPPPIRRGRSGYYTPDHVARLELLQELQSHGFTLAAIERYLSKIPTEASPEDIALHRAMLAPWQSEAPVEMSRADLDKRAGRALAEDELETLAALGIVLRAKRGRYQVSLSQLSVGLGLLDLGFPTQAALAAADVYAEHGRQIAKELYDLFRTMVWPIYKESGASPEKLREVVERLKPLSIASLVSAYEAAMDETKREGIAQRSR
;
A
#
# COMPACT_ATOMS: atom_id res chain seq x y z
N MET A 1 -36.36 -8.22 -17.45
CA MET A 1 -36.31 -9.70 -17.39
C MET A 1 -34.95 -10.25 -17.80
N GLU A 2 -34.15 -9.54 -18.60
CA GLU A 2 -32.77 -9.93 -18.95
C GLU A 2 -31.77 -9.77 -17.80
N GLU A 3 -31.86 -8.73 -17.01
CA GLU A 3 -31.03 -8.46 -15.83
C GLU A 3 -31.09 -9.56 -14.75
N THR A 4 -32.25 -10.26 -14.66
CA THR A 4 -32.44 -11.36 -13.70
C THR A 4 -31.78 -12.67 -14.15
N VAL A 5 -31.55 -12.85 -15.45
CA VAL A 5 -30.97 -14.08 -16.02
C VAL A 5 -29.45 -14.01 -16.02
N GLU A 6 -28.84 -12.84 -16.18
CA GLU A 6 -27.41 -12.62 -16.14
C GLU A 6 -26.86 -12.76 -14.72
N SER A 7 -27.57 -12.23 -13.71
CA SER A 7 -27.22 -12.41 -12.29
C SER A 7 -27.34 -13.86 -11.80
N LEU A 8 -28.04 -14.72 -12.55
CA LEU A 8 -28.19 -16.14 -12.27
C LEU A 8 -27.01 -17.01 -12.73
N ARG A 9 -26.22 -16.51 -13.70
CA ARG A 9 -25.05 -17.22 -14.24
C ARG A 9 -23.79 -17.06 -13.38
N GLU A 10 -23.78 -16.14 -12.44
CA GLU A 10 -22.59 -15.82 -11.60
C GLU A 10 -22.69 -16.38 -10.16
N LEU A 11 -23.72 -17.16 -9.84
CA LEU A 11 -23.85 -17.74 -8.51
C LEU A 11 -22.95 -18.96 -8.35
N LEU A 12 -22.05 -18.88 -7.38
CA LEU A 12 -21.12 -19.95 -7.02
C LEU A 12 -21.68 -20.80 -5.88
N THR A 13 -21.46 -22.10 -5.97
CA THR A 13 -21.60 -23.02 -4.82
C THR A 13 -20.46 -22.77 -3.83
N LEU A 14 -20.53 -23.34 -2.63
CA LEU A 14 -19.45 -23.24 -1.64
C LEU A 14 -18.14 -23.84 -2.16
N ASP A 15 -18.19 -24.95 -2.88
CA ASP A 15 -17.01 -25.61 -3.44
C ASP A 15 -16.36 -24.76 -4.55
N GLU A 16 -17.17 -24.18 -5.44
CA GLU A 16 -16.68 -23.25 -6.47
C GLU A 16 -16.07 -21.99 -5.84
N LEU A 17 -16.70 -21.45 -4.78
CA LEU A 17 -16.15 -20.32 -4.05
C LEU A 17 -14.81 -20.65 -3.40
N THR A 18 -14.69 -21.80 -2.70
CA THR A 18 -13.43 -22.23 -2.08
C THR A 18 -12.31 -22.36 -3.10
N ASN A 19 -12.61 -22.94 -4.26
CA ASN A 19 -11.65 -23.06 -5.36
C ASN A 19 -11.26 -21.70 -5.95
N ARG A 20 -12.23 -20.80 -6.10
CA ARG A 20 -12.00 -19.45 -6.66
C ARG A 20 -11.10 -18.59 -5.79
N VAL A 21 -11.35 -18.58 -4.46
CA VAL A 21 -10.64 -17.71 -3.52
C VAL A 21 -9.48 -18.40 -2.81
N GLY A 22 -9.29 -19.71 -2.97
CA GLY A 22 -8.22 -20.46 -2.32
C GLY A 22 -8.36 -20.58 -0.79
N LEU A 23 -9.58 -20.44 -0.25
CA LEU A 23 -9.87 -20.53 1.18
C LEU A 23 -10.58 -21.83 1.54
N SER A 24 -10.36 -22.33 2.75
CA SER A 24 -11.10 -23.48 3.27
C SER A 24 -12.55 -23.11 3.59
N VAL A 25 -13.46 -24.11 3.52
CA VAL A 25 -14.85 -23.97 3.97
C VAL A 25 -14.94 -23.43 5.39
N ARG A 26 -14.04 -23.88 6.28
CA ARG A 26 -13.96 -23.42 7.67
C ARG A 26 -13.70 -21.91 7.75
N ASN A 27 -12.76 -21.40 6.96
CA ASN A 27 -12.41 -19.97 6.94
C ASN A 27 -13.57 -19.13 6.41
N ILE A 28 -14.22 -19.56 5.31
CA ILE A 28 -15.37 -18.85 4.75
C ILE A 28 -16.51 -18.77 5.76
N ARG A 29 -16.84 -19.89 6.41
CA ARG A 29 -17.87 -19.91 7.46
C ARG A 29 -17.51 -19.03 8.66
N PHE A 30 -16.26 -19.05 9.08
CA PHE A 30 -15.76 -18.21 10.16
C PHE A 30 -15.94 -16.71 9.83
N TYR A 31 -15.54 -16.29 8.64
CA TYR A 31 -15.69 -14.89 8.21
C TYR A 31 -17.15 -14.47 8.07
N THR A 32 -18.00 -15.35 7.57
CA THR A 32 -19.45 -15.12 7.51
C THR A 32 -20.04 -14.98 8.93
N THR A 33 -19.67 -15.86 9.87
CA THR A 33 -20.14 -15.80 11.26
C THR A 33 -19.65 -14.52 11.97
N LYS A 34 -18.49 -14.01 11.61
CA LYS A 34 -17.94 -12.74 12.10
C LYS A 34 -18.55 -11.51 11.43
N GLY A 35 -19.43 -11.67 10.44
CA GLY A 35 -20.02 -10.55 9.71
C GLY A 35 -19.07 -9.86 8.74
N LEU A 36 -17.89 -10.43 8.49
CA LEU A 36 -16.88 -9.89 7.56
C LEU A 36 -17.29 -10.10 6.10
N VAL A 37 -18.09 -11.12 5.85
CA VAL A 37 -18.65 -11.47 4.55
C VAL A 37 -20.15 -11.69 4.73
N PRO A 38 -21.00 -11.20 3.82
CA PRO A 38 -22.45 -11.43 3.90
C PRO A 38 -22.81 -12.92 3.98
N PRO A 39 -23.98 -13.27 4.50
CA PRO A 39 -24.45 -14.66 4.47
C PRO A 39 -24.76 -15.08 3.02
N PRO A 40 -24.60 -16.39 2.70
CA PRO A 40 -24.95 -16.89 1.38
C PRO A 40 -26.43 -16.70 1.05
N ILE A 41 -26.73 -16.49 -0.23
CA ILE A 41 -28.10 -16.45 -0.74
C ILE A 41 -28.67 -17.87 -0.68
N ARG A 42 -29.75 -18.06 0.08
CA ARG A 42 -30.37 -19.36 0.20
C ARG A 42 -31.33 -19.63 -0.96
N ARG A 43 -31.14 -20.79 -1.62
CA ARG A 43 -32.11 -21.37 -2.59
C ARG A 43 -32.38 -22.79 -2.20
N GLY A 44 -33.58 -23.03 -1.66
CA GLY A 44 -33.92 -24.32 -1.08
C GLY A 44 -32.99 -24.69 0.10
N ARG A 45 -32.31 -25.83 -0.02
CA ARG A 45 -31.37 -26.32 1.00
C ARG A 45 -29.93 -25.86 0.76
N SER A 46 -29.64 -25.23 -0.37
CA SER A 46 -28.29 -24.83 -0.78
C SER A 46 -28.05 -23.34 -0.59
N GLY A 47 -26.79 -22.98 -0.22
CA GLY A 47 -26.33 -21.61 -0.16
C GLY A 47 -25.48 -21.28 -1.39
N TYR A 48 -25.69 -20.10 -1.97
CA TYR A 48 -24.98 -19.61 -3.14
C TYR A 48 -24.29 -18.29 -2.84
N TYR A 49 -23.23 -18.02 -3.55
CA TYR A 49 -22.35 -16.88 -3.35
C TYR A 49 -22.22 -16.06 -4.64
N THR A 50 -22.26 -14.74 -4.50
CA THR A 50 -22.18 -13.77 -5.60
C THR A 50 -20.74 -13.30 -5.82
N PRO A 51 -20.45 -12.56 -6.90
CA PRO A 51 -19.19 -11.84 -7.08
C PRO A 51 -18.81 -10.95 -5.89
N ASP A 52 -19.79 -10.35 -5.19
CA ASP A 52 -19.51 -9.55 -3.97
C ASP A 52 -18.86 -10.37 -2.86
N HIS A 53 -19.31 -11.62 -2.68
CA HIS A 53 -18.69 -12.52 -1.71
C HIS A 53 -17.24 -12.82 -2.08
N VAL A 54 -16.96 -13.06 -3.36
CA VAL A 54 -15.59 -13.27 -3.87
C VAL A 54 -14.75 -12.04 -3.60
N ALA A 55 -15.19 -10.85 -4.02
CA ALA A 55 -14.48 -9.60 -3.86
C ALA A 55 -14.15 -9.29 -2.39
N ARG A 56 -15.12 -9.50 -1.47
CA ARG A 56 -14.90 -9.29 -0.03
C ARG A 56 -13.92 -10.28 0.58
N LEU A 57 -13.98 -11.55 0.17
CA LEU A 57 -13.01 -12.55 0.63
C LEU A 57 -11.60 -12.25 0.14
N GLU A 58 -11.47 -11.83 -1.10
CA GLU A 58 -10.19 -11.44 -1.69
C GLU A 58 -9.63 -10.17 -1.02
N LEU A 59 -10.47 -9.16 -0.73
CA LEU A 59 -10.07 -7.97 0.03
C LEU A 59 -9.59 -8.33 1.45
N LEU A 60 -10.29 -9.25 2.11
CA LEU A 60 -9.92 -9.74 3.44
C LEU A 60 -8.55 -10.42 3.43
N GLN A 61 -8.29 -11.27 2.42
CA GLN A 61 -6.98 -11.92 2.25
C GLN A 61 -5.87 -10.90 2.00
N GLU A 62 -6.13 -9.89 1.17
CA GLU A 62 -5.20 -8.81 0.89
C GLU A 62 -4.84 -8.03 2.17
N LEU A 63 -5.85 -7.66 2.98
CA LEU A 63 -5.62 -6.99 4.26
C LEU A 63 -4.80 -7.89 5.22
N GLN A 64 -5.05 -9.20 5.24
CA GLN A 64 -4.26 -10.14 6.05
C GLN A 64 -2.81 -10.25 5.56
N SER A 65 -2.58 -10.27 4.25
CA SER A 65 -1.24 -10.33 3.68
C SER A 65 -0.42 -9.08 4.03
N HIS A 66 -1.08 -7.93 4.21
CA HIS A 66 -0.49 -6.69 4.70
C HIS A 66 -0.31 -6.64 6.23
N GLY A 67 -0.58 -7.74 6.94
CA GLY A 67 -0.35 -7.84 8.38
C GLY A 67 -1.43 -7.19 9.25
N PHE A 68 -2.58 -6.81 8.69
CA PHE A 68 -3.68 -6.29 9.49
C PHE A 68 -4.26 -7.38 10.40
N THR A 69 -4.50 -7.03 11.67
CA THR A 69 -5.21 -7.93 12.59
C THR A 69 -6.68 -8.08 12.21
N LEU A 70 -7.30 -9.19 12.58
CA LEU A 70 -8.72 -9.43 12.27
C LEU A 70 -9.63 -8.30 12.79
N ALA A 71 -9.36 -7.75 13.97
CA ALA A 71 -10.09 -6.61 14.51
C ALA A 71 -9.90 -5.31 13.70
N ALA A 72 -8.73 -5.12 13.09
CA ALA A 72 -8.49 -3.99 12.19
C ALA A 72 -9.22 -4.18 10.86
N ILE A 73 -9.24 -5.40 10.35
CA ILE A 73 -9.99 -5.78 9.14
C ILE A 73 -11.50 -5.58 9.35
N GLU A 74 -12.04 -6.01 10.48
CA GLU A 74 -13.44 -5.81 10.84
C GLU A 74 -13.81 -4.32 10.81
N ARG A 75 -13.03 -3.46 11.46
CA ARG A 75 -13.21 -2.00 11.45
C ARG A 75 -13.07 -1.38 10.06
N TYR A 76 -12.23 -1.96 9.21
CA TYR A 76 -12.07 -1.50 7.84
C TYR A 76 -13.29 -1.87 6.99
N LEU A 77 -13.68 -3.15 7.00
CA LEU A 77 -14.81 -3.66 6.23
C LEU A 77 -16.15 -3.07 6.68
N SER A 78 -16.32 -2.73 7.97
CA SER A 78 -17.54 -2.07 8.46
C SER A 78 -17.77 -0.66 7.89
N LYS A 79 -16.73 -0.03 7.32
CA LYS A 79 -16.83 1.26 6.63
C LYS A 79 -17.22 1.13 5.16
N ILE A 80 -17.17 -0.08 4.61
CA ILE A 80 -17.59 -0.36 3.24
C ILE A 80 -19.09 -0.69 3.27
N PRO A 81 -19.95 0.05 2.55
CA PRO A 81 -21.37 -0.23 2.50
C PRO A 81 -21.64 -1.70 2.15
N THR A 82 -22.71 -2.25 2.71
CA THR A 82 -23.12 -3.65 2.42
C THR A 82 -23.46 -3.82 0.94
N GLU A 83 -23.99 -2.78 0.33
CA GLU A 83 -24.40 -2.69 -1.08
C GLU A 83 -23.26 -2.26 -2.01
N ALA A 84 -22.01 -2.15 -1.48
CA ALA A 84 -20.85 -1.80 -2.32
C ALA A 84 -20.66 -2.86 -3.41
N SER A 85 -20.52 -2.40 -4.65
CA SER A 85 -20.35 -3.30 -5.79
C SER A 85 -18.98 -4.02 -5.76
N PRO A 86 -18.82 -5.14 -6.49
CA PRO A 86 -17.53 -5.81 -6.63
C PRO A 86 -16.41 -4.86 -7.08
N GLU A 87 -16.76 -3.88 -7.94
CA GLU A 87 -15.85 -2.87 -8.46
C GLU A 87 -15.40 -1.90 -7.35
N ASP A 88 -16.32 -1.47 -6.47
CA ASP A 88 -15.98 -0.64 -5.32
C ASP A 88 -15.02 -1.39 -4.36
N ILE A 89 -15.25 -2.67 -4.16
CA ILE A 89 -14.37 -3.52 -3.33
C ILE A 89 -13.02 -3.74 -4.02
N ALA A 90 -13.01 -3.92 -5.34
CA ALA A 90 -11.78 -4.05 -6.11
C ALA A 90 -10.92 -2.77 -6.06
N LEU A 91 -11.56 -1.58 -6.00
CA LEU A 91 -10.85 -0.34 -5.74
C LEU A 91 -10.14 -0.36 -4.39
N HIS A 92 -10.84 -0.76 -3.33
CA HIS A 92 -10.21 -0.88 -2.01
C HIS A 92 -9.00 -1.79 -2.05
N ARG A 93 -9.06 -2.91 -2.80
CA ARG A 93 -7.90 -3.82 -3.00
C ARG A 93 -6.77 -3.16 -3.77
N ALA A 94 -7.06 -2.51 -4.89
CA ALA A 94 -6.05 -1.84 -5.70
C ALA A 94 -5.31 -0.76 -4.91
N MET A 95 -6.00 -0.06 -4.02
CA MET A 95 -5.41 0.97 -3.16
C MET A 95 -4.62 0.42 -1.97
N LEU A 96 -4.75 -0.87 -1.65
CA LEU A 96 -3.91 -1.56 -0.66
C LEU A 96 -2.56 -2.00 -1.24
N ALA A 97 -2.41 -2.04 -2.56
CA ALA A 97 -1.14 -2.42 -3.19
C ALA A 97 0.00 -1.55 -2.64
N PRO A 98 1.07 -2.16 -2.09
CA PRO A 98 2.13 -1.38 -1.47
C PRO A 98 2.81 -0.47 -2.49
N TRP A 99 2.91 0.81 -2.15
CA TRP A 99 3.67 1.77 -2.94
C TRP A 99 5.18 1.57 -2.77
N GLN A 100 5.60 0.99 -1.65
CA GLN A 100 6.98 0.56 -1.47
C GLN A 100 7.19 -0.79 -2.15
N SER A 101 8.14 -0.82 -3.07
CA SER A 101 8.40 -2.01 -3.89
C SER A 101 9.15 -3.11 -3.14
N GLU A 102 9.77 -2.79 -1.99
CA GLU A 102 10.65 -3.71 -1.29
C GLU A 102 10.41 -3.67 0.22
N ALA A 103 10.13 -4.85 0.80
CA ALA A 103 10.18 -5.03 2.24
C ALA A 103 11.64 -4.97 2.73
N PRO A 104 11.90 -4.49 3.97
CA PRO A 104 13.23 -4.55 4.54
C PRO A 104 13.80 -5.97 4.52
N VAL A 105 15.05 -6.10 4.10
CA VAL A 105 15.74 -7.39 3.99
C VAL A 105 16.55 -7.65 5.26
N GLU A 106 16.39 -8.85 5.82
CA GLU A 106 17.19 -9.26 6.97
C GLU A 106 18.56 -9.81 6.51
N MET A 107 19.65 -9.22 7.02
CA MET A 107 21.01 -9.61 6.64
C MET A 107 21.98 -9.61 7.82
N SER A 108 23.13 -10.26 7.64
CA SER A 108 24.23 -10.21 8.60
C SER A 108 24.99 -8.89 8.55
N ARG A 109 25.82 -8.63 9.56
CA ARG A 109 26.75 -7.48 9.53
C ARG A 109 27.68 -7.53 8.32
N ALA A 110 28.24 -8.69 8.04
CA ALA A 110 29.17 -8.85 6.91
C ALA A 110 28.50 -8.58 5.55
N ASP A 111 27.23 -8.99 5.38
CA ASP A 111 26.47 -8.71 4.16
C ASP A 111 26.14 -7.23 4.05
N LEU A 112 25.84 -6.56 5.17
CA LEU A 112 25.58 -5.12 5.21
C LEU A 112 26.86 -4.34 4.82
N ASP A 113 28.00 -4.65 5.42
CA ASP A 113 29.29 -4.03 5.10
C ASP A 113 29.67 -4.26 3.62
N LYS A 114 29.43 -5.47 3.11
CA LYS A 114 29.65 -5.78 1.69
C LYS A 114 28.75 -4.93 0.77
N ARG A 115 27.49 -4.72 1.15
CA ARG A 115 26.59 -3.85 0.39
C ARG A 115 26.95 -2.37 0.48
N ALA A 116 27.45 -1.93 1.62
CA ALA A 116 27.97 -0.58 1.81
C ALA A 116 29.28 -0.34 1.05
N GLY A 117 29.95 -1.40 0.56
CA GLY A 117 31.25 -1.32 -0.10
C GLY A 117 32.40 -1.10 0.88
N ARG A 118 32.15 -1.00 2.18
CA ARG A 118 33.11 -0.80 3.26
C ARG A 118 32.56 -1.26 4.61
N ALA A 119 33.43 -1.47 5.58
CA ALA A 119 33.01 -1.66 6.96
C ALA A 119 32.38 -0.36 7.48
N LEU A 120 31.17 -0.43 8.02
CA LEU A 120 30.50 0.71 8.64
C LEU A 120 30.98 0.86 10.08
N ALA A 121 31.29 2.08 10.52
CA ALA A 121 31.57 2.37 11.90
C ALA A 121 30.28 2.32 12.76
N GLU A 122 30.41 2.21 14.07
CA GLU A 122 29.25 2.07 14.95
C GLU A 122 28.38 3.34 14.97
N ASP A 123 28.97 4.51 14.95
CA ASP A 123 28.30 5.81 14.84
C ASP A 123 27.56 5.99 13.50
N GLU A 124 28.10 5.45 12.42
CA GLU A 124 27.41 5.40 11.12
C GLU A 124 26.19 4.49 11.15
N LEU A 125 26.29 3.34 11.81
CA LEU A 125 25.13 2.46 12.03
C LEU A 125 24.08 3.11 12.91
N GLU A 126 24.48 3.84 13.94
CA GLU A 126 23.55 4.60 14.79
C GLU A 126 22.83 5.69 13.99
N THR A 127 23.54 6.37 13.09
CA THR A 127 22.94 7.35 12.19
C THR A 127 21.94 6.69 11.23
N LEU A 128 22.31 5.59 10.59
CA LEU A 128 21.43 4.84 9.71
C LEU A 128 20.20 4.26 10.46
N ALA A 129 20.38 3.87 11.72
CA ALA A 129 19.30 3.40 12.57
C ALA A 129 18.35 4.54 12.96
N ALA A 130 18.87 5.70 13.29
CA ALA A 130 18.08 6.89 13.60
C ALA A 130 17.24 7.36 12.39
N LEU A 131 17.76 7.19 11.18
CA LEU A 131 17.04 7.43 9.92
C LEU A 131 16.05 6.32 9.55
N GLY A 132 15.98 5.23 10.34
CA GLY A 132 15.10 4.09 10.05
C GLY A 132 15.54 3.21 8.87
N ILE A 133 16.76 3.40 8.37
CA ILE A 133 17.30 2.70 7.18
C ILE A 133 17.83 1.31 7.56
N VAL A 134 18.52 1.22 8.71
CA VAL A 134 19.13 -0.02 9.22
C VAL A 134 18.66 -0.23 10.65
N LEU A 135 17.83 -1.24 10.89
CA LEU A 135 17.32 -1.56 12.23
C LEU A 135 17.96 -2.84 12.76
N ARG A 136 18.38 -2.82 14.03
CA ARG A 136 18.90 -4.03 14.68
C ARG A 136 17.79 -5.06 14.86
N ALA A 137 18.02 -6.29 14.38
CA ALA A 137 17.13 -7.43 14.53
C ALA A 137 17.66 -8.42 15.55
N LYS A 138 16.92 -9.51 15.81
CA LYS A 138 17.36 -10.56 16.72
C LYS A 138 18.62 -11.27 16.21
N ARG A 139 19.41 -11.83 17.13
CA ARG A 139 20.61 -12.64 16.83
C ARG A 139 21.71 -11.87 16.07
N GLY A 140 21.85 -10.57 16.31
CA GLY A 140 22.90 -9.76 15.68
C GLY A 140 22.72 -9.51 14.17
N ARG A 141 21.49 -9.69 13.69
CA ARG A 141 21.13 -9.37 12.30
C ARG A 141 20.58 -7.94 12.19
N TYR A 142 20.42 -7.49 10.97
CA TYR A 142 19.91 -6.16 10.64
C TYR A 142 18.77 -6.26 9.64
N GLN A 143 17.71 -5.49 9.85
CA GLN A 143 16.68 -5.22 8.83
C GLN A 143 17.07 -3.97 8.08
N VAL A 144 17.21 -4.05 6.77
CA VAL A 144 17.76 -2.99 5.92
C VAL A 144 16.78 -2.64 4.81
N SER A 145 16.41 -1.36 4.73
CA SER A 145 15.67 -0.81 3.59
C SER A 145 16.65 -0.56 2.45
N LEU A 146 16.69 -1.46 1.47
CA LEU A 146 17.66 -1.41 0.38
C LEU A 146 17.53 -0.17 -0.48
N SER A 147 16.30 0.27 -0.75
CA SER A 147 16.01 1.48 -1.52
C SER A 147 16.53 2.76 -0.84
N GLN A 148 16.61 2.79 0.48
CA GLN A 148 17.08 3.94 1.25
C GLN A 148 18.56 3.83 1.63
N LEU A 149 19.14 2.64 1.58
CA LEU A 149 20.54 2.43 1.99
C LEU A 149 21.51 3.28 1.19
N SER A 150 21.35 3.40 -0.12
CA SER A 150 22.20 4.23 -0.99
C SER A 150 22.11 5.72 -0.62
N VAL A 151 20.94 6.19 -0.23
CA VAL A 151 20.74 7.58 0.22
C VAL A 151 21.45 7.80 1.55
N GLY A 152 21.26 6.89 2.52
CA GLY A 152 21.95 6.97 3.81
C GLY A 152 23.47 6.94 3.68
N LEU A 153 24.02 6.02 2.89
CA LEU A 153 25.46 5.96 2.63
C LEU A 153 25.97 7.23 1.95
N GLY A 154 25.24 7.77 0.97
CA GLY A 154 25.59 9.03 0.33
C GLY A 154 25.65 10.21 1.31
N LEU A 155 24.73 10.29 2.26
CA LEU A 155 24.77 11.31 3.32
C LEU A 155 25.97 11.15 4.25
N LEU A 156 26.31 9.91 4.62
CA LEU A 156 27.49 9.60 5.43
C LEU A 156 28.79 9.99 4.69
N ASP A 157 28.92 9.61 3.42
CA ASP A 157 30.10 9.90 2.60
C ASP A 157 30.31 11.42 2.36
N LEU A 158 29.22 12.19 2.36
CA LEU A 158 29.28 13.66 2.32
C LEU A 158 29.62 14.30 3.68
N GLY A 159 29.71 13.51 4.75
CA GLY A 159 29.83 14.03 6.10
C GLY A 159 28.63 14.89 6.53
N PHE A 160 27.43 14.57 6.00
CA PHE A 160 26.25 15.36 6.30
C PHE A 160 25.87 15.23 7.79
N PRO A 161 25.64 16.35 8.51
CA PRO A 161 25.37 16.28 9.93
C PRO A 161 24.12 15.44 10.23
N THR A 162 24.25 14.46 11.15
CA THR A 162 23.15 13.53 11.50
C THR A 162 21.87 14.27 11.91
N GLN A 163 21.98 15.34 12.70
CA GLN A 163 20.81 16.11 13.11
C GLN A 163 20.10 16.78 11.93
N ALA A 164 20.85 17.27 10.95
CA ALA A 164 20.28 17.86 9.74
C ALA A 164 19.60 16.78 8.87
N ALA A 165 20.19 15.59 8.78
CA ALA A 165 19.58 14.44 8.08
C ALA A 165 18.26 14.01 8.73
N LEU A 166 18.20 13.94 10.06
CA LEU A 166 16.98 13.62 10.80
C LEU A 166 15.90 14.70 10.62
N ALA A 167 16.26 15.97 10.73
CA ALA A 167 15.32 17.06 10.49
C ALA A 167 14.77 17.05 9.06
N ALA A 168 15.61 16.75 8.06
CA ALA A 168 15.16 16.59 6.68
C ALA A 168 14.22 15.38 6.51
N ALA A 169 14.54 14.25 7.17
CA ALA A 169 13.69 13.07 7.16
C ALA A 169 12.29 13.36 7.75
N ASP A 170 12.21 14.14 8.84
CA ASP A 170 10.94 14.57 9.43
C ASP A 170 10.12 15.45 8.47
N VAL A 171 10.78 16.38 7.78
CA VAL A 171 10.15 17.23 6.76
C VAL A 171 9.59 16.37 5.63
N TYR A 172 10.38 15.42 5.10
CA TYR A 172 9.92 14.51 4.05
C TYR A 172 8.76 13.62 4.51
N ALA A 173 8.84 13.10 5.74
CA ALA A 173 7.79 12.25 6.29
C ALA A 173 6.48 13.02 6.49
N GLU A 174 6.53 14.26 6.98
CA GLU A 174 5.32 15.09 7.21
C GLU A 174 4.66 15.48 5.90
N HIS A 175 5.41 16.14 5.01
CA HIS A 175 4.86 16.58 3.72
C HIS A 175 4.51 15.41 2.81
N GLY A 176 5.26 14.31 2.86
CA GLY A 176 4.94 13.09 2.13
C GLY A 176 3.60 12.49 2.56
N ARG A 177 3.31 12.45 3.87
CA ARG A 177 1.99 12.01 4.37
C ARG A 177 0.86 12.91 3.89
N GLN A 178 1.07 14.22 3.92
CA GLN A 178 0.08 15.19 3.46
C GLN A 178 -0.20 15.02 1.96
N ILE A 179 0.84 15.00 1.13
CA ILE A 179 0.72 14.80 -0.32
C ILE A 179 0.01 13.47 -0.63
N ALA A 180 0.41 12.39 0.03
CA ALA A 180 -0.21 11.08 -0.17
C ALA A 180 -1.70 11.09 0.15
N LYS A 181 -2.10 11.74 1.26
CA LYS A 181 -3.50 11.89 1.65
C LYS A 181 -4.30 12.69 0.63
N GLU A 182 -3.79 13.85 0.20
CA GLU A 182 -4.47 14.72 -0.75
C GLU A 182 -4.63 14.05 -2.12
N LEU A 183 -3.59 13.39 -2.63
CA LEU A 183 -3.65 12.64 -3.89
C LEU A 183 -4.60 11.43 -3.80
N TYR A 184 -4.63 10.74 -2.65
CA TYR A 184 -5.59 9.67 -2.40
C TYR A 184 -7.03 10.17 -2.44
N ASP A 185 -7.31 11.28 -1.75
CA ASP A 185 -8.66 11.89 -1.72
C ASP A 185 -9.06 12.40 -3.11
N LEU A 186 -8.12 13.00 -3.86
CA LEU A 186 -8.34 13.43 -5.24
C LEU A 186 -8.69 12.23 -6.14
N PHE A 187 -7.92 11.16 -6.07
CA PHE A 187 -8.21 9.95 -6.84
C PHE A 187 -9.61 9.42 -6.54
N ARG A 188 -9.95 9.31 -5.26
CA ARG A 188 -11.24 8.78 -4.78
C ARG A 188 -12.43 9.63 -5.20
N THR A 189 -12.27 10.96 -5.22
CA THR A 189 -13.40 11.89 -5.46
C THR A 189 -13.55 12.30 -6.92
N MET A 190 -12.46 12.35 -7.69
CA MET A 190 -12.47 12.88 -9.05
C MET A 190 -12.16 11.82 -10.12
N VAL A 191 -11.33 10.83 -9.81
CA VAL A 191 -10.90 9.83 -10.80
C VAL A 191 -11.77 8.58 -10.73
N TRP A 192 -11.95 8.05 -9.52
CA TRP A 192 -12.72 6.82 -9.32
C TRP A 192 -14.15 6.86 -9.88
N PRO A 193 -14.97 7.92 -9.69
CA PRO A 193 -16.32 7.96 -10.23
C PRO A 193 -16.36 7.76 -11.75
N ILE A 194 -15.40 8.33 -12.49
CA ILE A 194 -15.29 8.18 -13.95
C ILE A 194 -15.06 6.71 -14.35
N TYR A 195 -14.17 6.00 -13.64
CA TYR A 195 -13.93 4.59 -13.91
C TYR A 195 -15.13 3.71 -13.54
N LYS A 196 -15.83 4.03 -12.46
CA LYS A 196 -17.04 3.33 -12.04
C LYS A 196 -18.16 3.47 -13.07
N GLU A 197 -18.41 4.69 -13.56
CA GLU A 197 -19.42 4.96 -14.59
C GLU A 197 -19.08 4.30 -15.93
N SER A 198 -17.80 4.11 -16.25
CA SER A 198 -17.37 3.45 -17.48
C SER A 198 -17.49 1.91 -17.44
N GLY A 199 -17.86 1.31 -16.30
CA GLY A 199 -17.92 -0.14 -16.14
C GLY A 199 -16.56 -0.84 -16.25
N ALA A 200 -15.48 -0.15 -15.90
CA ALA A 200 -14.13 -0.70 -15.98
C ALA A 200 -13.96 -1.93 -15.08
N SER A 201 -13.34 -2.99 -15.62
CA SER A 201 -13.11 -4.21 -14.84
C SER A 201 -12.10 -4.00 -13.69
N PRO A 202 -12.15 -4.84 -12.63
CA PRO A 202 -11.18 -4.80 -11.54
C PRO A 202 -9.71 -4.89 -11.99
N GLU A 203 -9.44 -5.67 -13.06
CA GLU A 203 -8.11 -5.81 -13.65
C GLU A 203 -7.65 -4.52 -14.30
N LYS A 204 -8.56 -3.83 -15.00
CA LYS A 204 -8.26 -2.53 -15.62
C LYS A 204 -7.96 -1.48 -14.57
N LEU A 205 -8.70 -1.49 -13.47
CA LEU A 205 -8.44 -0.57 -12.36
C LEU A 205 -7.07 -0.80 -11.73
N ARG A 206 -6.69 -2.07 -11.52
CA ARG A 206 -5.35 -2.43 -11.01
C ARG A 206 -4.27 -1.91 -11.95
N GLU A 207 -4.39 -2.16 -13.26
CA GLU A 207 -3.46 -1.65 -14.28
C GLU A 207 -3.30 -0.12 -14.18
N VAL A 208 -4.41 0.61 -14.03
CA VAL A 208 -4.39 2.07 -13.89
C VAL A 208 -3.61 2.50 -12.65
N VAL A 209 -3.88 1.90 -11.48
CA VAL A 209 -3.19 2.24 -10.24
C VAL A 209 -1.68 1.91 -10.33
N GLU A 210 -1.32 0.76 -10.90
CA GLU A 210 0.09 0.38 -11.11
C GLU A 210 0.83 1.34 -12.04
N ARG A 211 0.18 1.81 -13.10
CA ARG A 211 0.76 2.79 -14.04
C ARG A 211 0.77 4.21 -13.48
N LEU A 212 -0.18 4.56 -12.64
CA LEU A 212 -0.24 5.88 -12.01
C LEU A 212 0.91 6.11 -11.03
N LYS A 213 1.36 5.06 -10.33
CA LYS A 213 2.42 5.15 -9.33
C LYS A 213 3.71 5.80 -9.86
N PRO A 214 4.37 5.30 -10.93
CA PRO A 214 5.60 5.92 -11.42
C PRO A 214 5.37 7.33 -11.95
N LEU A 215 4.21 7.62 -12.54
CA LEU A 215 3.85 8.95 -13.01
C LEU A 215 3.69 9.94 -11.86
N SER A 216 3.04 9.53 -10.77
CA SER A 216 2.85 10.36 -9.58
C SER A 216 4.21 10.67 -8.93
N ILE A 217 5.11 9.69 -8.82
CA ILE A 217 6.46 9.89 -8.27
C ILE A 217 7.26 10.86 -9.14
N ALA A 218 7.25 10.68 -10.47
CA ALA A 218 7.96 11.56 -11.39
C ALA A 218 7.42 13.01 -11.33
N SER A 219 6.10 13.19 -11.23
CA SER A 219 5.48 14.50 -11.08
C SER A 219 5.88 15.16 -9.76
N LEU A 220 5.93 14.40 -8.66
CA LEU A 220 6.36 14.93 -7.36
C LEU A 220 7.82 15.38 -7.39
N VAL A 221 8.72 14.59 -8.00
CA VAL A 221 10.13 14.96 -8.15
C VAL A 221 10.26 16.26 -8.94
N SER A 222 9.60 16.37 -10.10
CA SER A 222 9.61 17.60 -10.92
C SER A 222 9.07 18.83 -10.16
N ALA A 223 7.99 18.67 -9.41
CA ALA A 223 7.41 19.73 -8.61
C ALA A 223 8.37 20.19 -7.49
N TYR A 224 9.02 19.23 -6.84
CA TYR A 224 10.01 19.51 -5.81
C TYR A 224 11.23 20.26 -6.36
N GLU A 225 11.79 19.83 -7.51
CA GLU A 225 12.91 20.48 -8.17
C GLU A 225 12.58 21.93 -8.55
N ALA A 226 11.40 22.16 -9.13
CA ALA A 226 10.92 23.49 -9.47
C ALA A 226 10.79 24.41 -8.23
N ALA A 227 10.22 23.89 -7.14
CA ALA A 227 10.06 24.61 -5.88
C ALA A 227 11.42 24.95 -5.24
N MET A 228 12.40 24.02 -5.31
CA MET A 228 13.75 24.26 -4.82
C MET A 228 14.46 25.36 -5.61
N ASP A 229 14.30 25.40 -6.93
CA ASP A 229 14.89 26.46 -7.77
C ASP A 229 14.27 27.82 -7.48
N GLU A 230 12.96 27.89 -7.27
CA GLU A 230 12.26 29.11 -6.87
C GLU A 230 12.74 29.62 -5.52
N THR A 231 12.79 28.76 -4.51
CA THR A 231 13.26 29.08 -3.15
C THR A 231 14.71 29.60 -3.15
N LYS A 232 15.61 28.99 -3.97
CA LYS A 232 16.99 29.47 -4.12
C LYS A 232 17.04 30.87 -4.74
N ARG A 233 16.24 31.14 -5.78
CA ARG A 233 16.16 32.46 -6.43
C ARG A 233 15.69 33.55 -5.44
N GLU A 234 14.64 33.24 -4.66
CA GLU A 234 14.14 34.15 -3.62
C GLU A 234 15.19 34.43 -2.54
N GLY A 235 15.88 33.39 -2.06
CA GLY A 235 16.96 33.53 -1.08
C GLY A 235 18.11 34.39 -1.57
N ILE A 236 18.47 34.30 -2.84
CA ILE A 236 19.49 35.17 -3.48
C ILE A 236 18.99 36.63 -3.55
N ALA A 237 17.75 36.82 -4.00
CA ALA A 237 17.14 38.15 -4.13
C ALA A 237 17.05 38.89 -2.77
N GLN A 238 16.74 38.17 -1.69
CA GLN A 238 16.68 38.72 -0.33
C GLN A 238 18.06 39.15 0.19
N ARG A 239 19.15 38.44 -0.15
CA ARG A 239 20.51 38.76 0.26
C ARG A 239 21.14 39.88 -0.57
N SER A 240 20.54 40.22 -1.70
CA SER A 240 21.00 41.27 -2.62
C SER A 240 20.34 42.63 -2.36
N ARG A 241 19.45 42.72 -1.36
CA ARG A 241 18.81 43.93 -0.84
C ARG A 241 19.49 44.39 0.44
#